data_1f80424d0dd77da0b863db737386eeee
#
_entry.id   1f80424d0dd77da0b863db737386eeee
#
_cell.length_a   1.000
_cell.length_b   1.000
_cell.length_c   1.000
_cell.angle_alpha   90.00
_cell.angle_beta   90.00
_cell.angle_gamma   90.00
#
_symmetry.space_group_name_H-M   'P 1'
#
loop_
_entity.id
_entity.type
_entity.pdbx_description
1 polymer ?
#
loop_
_entity_poly.entity_id
_entity_poly.type
_entity_poly.pdbx_seq_one_letter_code
_entity_poly.pdbx_strand_id
1 'polypeptide(L)'
;MTSRDSASSEITPAVLLRAYACGIFPMAESADDPTLFWVEPEMRGVIPLEGFRVASRLARTVRSDALRVTVNTAFKATIAGCAAPQAGREDTWINKRIRDLYGGLHELGHCHSVEAWQGDDLVGGLYGVSLGQIGRAHV
;
A
#
# COMPACT_ATOMS: atom_id res chain seq x y z
N MET A 1 -10.37 10.41 14.12
CA MET A 1 -11.38 9.60 14.81
C MET A 1 -11.13 8.13 14.51
N THR A 2 -10.95 7.30 15.53
CA THR A 2 -10.65 5.87 15.36
C THR A 2 -11.86 5.10 15.87
N SER A 3 -12.54 4.36 14.99
CA SER A 3 -13.63 3.47 15.40
C SER A 3 -13.14 2.03 15.34
N ARG A 4 -13.23 1.32 16.46
CA ARG A 4 -12.94 -0.13 16.50
C ARG A 4 -14.17 -0.88 16.00
N ASP A 5 -13.96 -1.74 15.02
CA ASP A 5 -15.00 -2.63 14.54
C ASP A 5 -15.22 -3.74 15.57
N SER A 6 -16.28 -3.60 16.35
CA SER A 6 -16.71 -4.64 17.27
C SER A 6 -17.61 -5.61 16.52
N ALA A 7 -17.00 -6.73 16.12
CA ALA A 7 -17.64 -7.98 15.68
C ALA A 7 -18.56 -7.95 14.46
N SER A 8 -18.18 -8.76 13.48
CA SER A 8 -19.03 -9.48 12.52
C SER A 8 -19.60 -8.79 11.28
N SER A 9 -19.23 -7.57 10.94
CA SER A 9 -19.45 -7.17 9.55
C SER A 9 -18.24 -7.61 8.71
N GLU A 10 -18.46 -8.53 7.81
CA GLU A 10 -17.43 -8.99 6.88
C GLU A 10 -16.98 -7.83 6.00
N ILE A 11 -15.73 -7.39 6.16
CA ILE A 11 -15.14 -6.38 5.30
C ILE A 11 -14.77 -7.05 3.97
N THR A 12 -15.45 -6.64 2.92
CA THR A 12 -15.20 -7.12 1.56
C THR A 12 -14.36 -6.10 0.78
N PRO A 13 -13.74 -6.47 -0.36
CA PRO A 13 -13.09 -5.50 -1.23
C PRO A 13 -14.01 -4.34 -1.65
N ALA A 14 -15.29 -4.59 -1.88
CA ALA A 14 -16.27 -3.55 -2.22
C ALA A 14 -16.47 -2.56 -1.07
N VAL A 15 -16.55 -3.04 0.17
CA VAL A 15 -16.63 -2.20 1.37
C VAL A 15 -15.37 -1.37 1.54
N LEU A 16 -14.20 -1.98 1.32
CA LEU A 16 -12.92 -1.29 1.38
C LEU A 16 -12.84 -0.15 0.35
N LEU A 17 -13.28 -0.40 -0.88
CA LEU A 17 -13.29 0.62 -1.93
C LEU A 17 -14.19 1.81 -1.58
N ARG A 18 -15.37 1.55 -1.04
CA ARG A 18 -16.28 2.60 -0.54
C ARG A 18 -15.67 3.40 0.62
N ALA A 19 -14.94 2.74 1.51
CA ALA A 19 -14.25 3.39 2.60
C ALA A 19 -13.18 4.38 2.06
N TYR A 20 -12.40 3.97 1.08
CA TYR A 20 -11.45 4.86 0.42
C TYR A 20 -12.14 6.07 -0.24
N ALA A 21 -13.30 5.88 -0.85
CA ALA A 21 -14.09 6.98 -1.41
C ALA A 21 -14.52 8.00 -0.34
N CYS A 22 -14.76 7.54 0.89
CA CYS A 22 -15.08 8.38 2.05
C CYS A 22 -13.84 8.93 2.77
N GLY A 23 -12.63 8.58 2.34
CA GLY A 23 -11.39 9.06 2.94
C GLY A 23 -10.92 8.26 4.15
N ILE A 24 -11.44 7.07 4.39
CA ILE A 24 -11.05 6.20 5.50
C ILE A 24 -10.41 4.91 4.99
N PHE A 25 -9.57 4.31 5.81
CA PHE A 25 -8.92 3.03 5.48
C PHE A 25 -8.68 2.20 6.75
N PRO A 26 -8.53 0.87 6.62
CA PRO A 26 -8.34 -0.01 7.77
C PRO A 26 -6.85 -0.17 8.11
N MET A 27 -6.58 -0.33 9.39
CA MET A 27 -5.27 -0.72 9.91
C MET A 27 -5.44 -1.79 11.00
N ALA A 28 -4.42 -2.61 11.19
CA ALA A 28 -4.25 -3.46 12.37
C ALA A 28 -3.26 -2.82 13.34
N GLU A 29 -3.33 -3.18 14.62
CA GLU A 29 -2.35 -2.73 15.61
C GLU A 29 -1.01 -3.47 15.46
N SER A 30 -1.05 -4.74 15.01
CA SER A 30 0.13 -5.55 14.76
C SER A 30 -0.16 -6.60 13.68
N ALA A 31 0.89 -7.24 13.19
CA ALA A 31 0.78 -8.31 12.19
C ALA A 31 -0.04 -9.49 12.68
N ASP A 32 -0.04 -9.75 13.99
CA ASP A 32 -0.68 -10.92 14.61
C ASP A 32 -2.08 -10.62 15.16
N ASP A 33 -2.48 -9.34 15.22
CA ASP A 33 -3.82 -8.94 15.66
C ASP A 33 -4.81 -9.01 14.50
N PRO A 34 -5.82 -9.90 14.52
CA PRO A 34 -6.79 -10.00 13.44
C PRO A 34 -7.82 -8.86 13.43
N THR A 35 -7.84 -8.02 14.45
CA THR A 35 -8.79 -6.91 14.59
C THR A 35 -8.36 -5.76 13.68
N LEU A 36 -9.31 -5.19 12.97
CA LEU A 36 -9.10 -3.98 12.18
C LEU A 36 -9.81 -2.79 12.81
N PHE A 37 -9.20 -1.63 12.68
CA PHE A 37 -9.81 -0.34 13.02
C PHE A 37 -9.74 0.61 11.84
N TRP A 38 -10.75 1.48 11.72
CA TRP A 38 -10.83 2.45 10.64
C TRP A 38 -10.12 3.73 11.01
N VAL A 39 -9.31 4.23 10.10
CA VAL A 39 -8.53 5.46 10.28
C VAL A 39 -9.07 6.54 9.35
N GLU A 40 -9.38 7.69 9.92
CA GLU A 40 -9.73 8.91 9.19
C GLU A 40 -8.67 9.97 9.53
N PRO A 41 -7.62 10.11 8.71
CA PRO A 41 -6.55 11.07 9.02
C PRO A 41 -7.04 12.51 8.82
N GLU A 42 -6.77 13.37 9.80
CA GLU A 42 -7.03 14.82 9.68
C GLU A 42 -6.06 15.48 8.71
N MET A 43 -4.83 15.01 8.68
CA MET A 43 -3.76 15.51 7.81
C MET A 43 -3.27 14.38 6.90
N ARG A 44 -3.06 14.70 5.62
CA ARG A 44 -2.57 13.74 4.63
C ARG A 44 -1.34 14.27 3.93
N GLY A 45 -0.34 13.41 3.78
CA GLY A 45 0.74 13.67 2.85
C GLY A 45 0.22 13.57 1.41
N VAL A 46 0.55 14.54 0.58
CA VAL A 46 0.20 14.53 -0.84
C VAL A 46 1.43 14.75 -1.71
N ILE A 47 1.45 14.08 -2.86
CA ILE A 47 2.46 14.31 -3.89
C ILE A 47 1.78 15.10 -5.01
N PRO A 48 2.12 16.38 -5.20
CA PRO A 48 1.57 17.17 -6.30
C PRO A 48 2.15 16.65 -7.63
N LEU A 49 1.28 16.14 -8.51
CA LEU A 49 1.73 15.55 -9.76
C LEU A 49 2.37 16.58 -10.71
N GLU A 50 1.85 17.81 -10.73
CA GLU A 50 2.38 18.90 -11.57
C GLU A 50 3.71 19.44 -11.05
N GLY A 51 3.95 19.36 -9.75
CA GLY A 51 5.17 19.85 -9.10
C GLY A 51 6.14 18.74 -8.67
N PHE A 52 5.94 17.51 -9.11
CA PHE A 52 6.80 16.41 -8.72
C PHE A 52 8.23 16.61 -9.22
N ARG A 53 9.18 16.58 -8.30
CA ARG A 53 10.60 16.77 -8.61
C ARG A 53 11.40 15.52 -8.31
N VAL A 54 12.15 15.06 -9.29
CA VAL A 54 13.10 13.97 -9.11
C VAL A 54 14.49 14.57 -8.85
N ALA A 55 15.07 14.27 -7.69
CA ALA A 55 16.42 14.73 -7.37
C ALA A 55 17.44 14.18 -8.38
N SER A 56 18.47 14.98 -8.70
CA SER A 56 19.45 14.64 -9.74
C SER A 56 20.14 13.29 -9.50
N ARG A 57 20.43 12.94 -8.24
CA ARG A 57 21.02 11.64 -7.88
C ARG A 57 20.06 10.49 -8.21
N LEU A 58 18.79 10.61 -7.84
CA LEU A 58 17.76 9.62 -8.16
C LEU A 58 17.56 9.49 -9.68
N ALA A 59 17.48 10.60 -10.39
CA ALA A 59 17.36 10.60 -11.85
C ALA A 59 18.54 9.87 -12.53
N ARG A 60 19.76 10.05 -12.00
CA ARG A 60 20.93 9.32 -12.48
C ARG A 60 20.82 7.82 -12.24
N THR A 61 20.38 7.41 -11.04
CA THR A 61 20.15 6.00 -10.71
C THR A 61 19.11 5.37 -11.64
N VAL A 62 18.00 6.05 -11.87
CA VAL A 62 16.93 5.57 -12.77
C VAL A 62 17.45 5.39 -14.20
N ARG A 63 18.24 6.34 -14.69
CA ARG A 63 18.82 6.27 -16.06
C ARG A 63 19.95 5.24 -16.21
N SER A 64 20.56 4.81 -15.12
CA SER A 64 21.68 3.86 -15.16
C SER A 64 21.28 2.40 -15.37
N ASP A 65 19.97 2.11 -15.42
CA ASP A 65 19.41 0.75 -15.46
C ASP A 65 19.88 -0.17 -14.32
N ALA A 66 20.32 0.42 -13.20
CA ALA A 66 20.70 -0.33 -12.01
C ALA A 66 19.50 -1.09 -11.40
N LEU A 67 18.30 -0.57 -11.62
CA LEU A 67 17.03 -1.16 -11.16
C LEU A 67 16.06 -1.29 -12.34
N ARG A 68 15.38 -2.41 -12.39
CA ARG A 68 14.27 -2.64 -13.32
C ARG A 68 12.95 -2.38 -12.57
N VAL A 69 12.08 -1.57 -13.16
CA VAL A 69 10.78 -1.23 -12.57
C VAL A 69 9.67 -1.95 -13.34
N THR A 70 8.76 -2.57 -12.61
CA THR A 70 7.57 -3.22 -13.16
C THR A 70 6.32 -2.73 -12.43
N VAL A 71 5.15 -2.97 -13.04
CA VAL A 71 3.84 -2.63 -12.48
C VAL A 71 2.97 -3.87 -12.51
N ASN A 72 2.33 -4.18 -11.38
CA ASN A 72 1.39 -5.30 -11.25
C ASN A 72 1.97 -6.69 -11.58
N THR A 73 3.27 -6.90 -11.42
CA THR A 73 3.88 -8.19 -11.71
C THR A 73 4.09 -9.06 -10.47
N ALA A 74 4.15 -8.47 -9.29
CA ALA A 74 4.43 -9.19 -8.03
C ALA A 74 3.71 -8.53 -6.84
N PHE A 75 2.40 -8.37 -6.93
CA PHE A 75 1.60 -7.70 -5.89
C PHE A 75 1.76 -8.35 -4.52
N LYS A 76 1.64 -9.68 -4.44
CA LYS A 76 1.75 -10.41 -3.15
C LYS A 76 3.11 -10.24 -2.51
N ALA A 77 4.18 -10.32 -3.29
CA ALA A 77 5.54 -10.11 -2.80
C ALA A 77 5.76 -8.65 -2.36
N THR A 78 5.18 -7.70 -3.07
CA THR A 78 5.28 -6.27 -2.74
C THR A 78 4.60 -5.96 -1.41
N ILE A 79 3.35 -6.36 -1.22
CA ILE A 79 2.64 -6.11 0.04
C ILE A 79 3.29 -6.85 1.21
N ALA A 80 3.80 -8.06 0.99
CA ALA A 80 4.55 -8.79 1.99
C ALA A 80 5.85 -8.06 2.37
N GLY A 81 6.55 -7.48 1.41
CA GLY A 81 7.73 -6.64 1.65
C GLY A 81 7.42 -5.39 2.46
N CYS A 82 6.29 -4.72 2.17
CA CYS A 82 5.83 -3.57 2.95
C CYS A 82 5.48 -3.94 4.40
N ALA A 83 4.99 -5.16 4.62
CA ALA A 83 4.64 -5.69 5.94
C ALA A 83 5.84 -6.26 6.71
N ALA A 84 6.95 -6.53 6.05
CA ALA A 84 8.10 -7.18 6.65
C ALA A 84 8.74 -6.33 7.76
N PRO A 85 9.15 -6.94 8.90
CA PRO A 85 9.89 -6.23 9.93
C PRO A 85 11.20 -5.66 9.39
N GLN A 86 11.52 -4.44 9.83
CA GLN A 86 12.77 -3.75 9.49
C GLN A 86 13.36 -3.13 10.74
N ALA A 87 14.65 -2.82 10.71
CA ALA A 87 15.31 -2.11 11.79
C ALA A 87 14.62 -0.76 12.05
N GLY A 88 14.18 -0.53 13.27
CA GLY A 88 13.39 0.64 13.66
C GLY A 88 11.89 0.56 13.34
N ARG A 89 11.46 -0.51 12.71
CA ARG A 89 10.05 -0.82 12.45
C ARG A 89 9.86 -2.34 12.52
N GLU A 90 9.84 -2.87 13.73
CA GLU A 90 9.73 -4.31 13.97
C GLU A 90 8.31 -4.84 13.81
N ASP A 91 7.30 -3.97 13.93
CA ASP A 91 5.91 -4.34 13.77
C ASP A 91 5.25 -3.60 12.60
N THR A 92 4.09 -4.06 12.18
CA THR A 92 3.36 -3.51 11.05
C THR A 92 1.86 -3.49 11.30
N TRP A 93 1.18 -2.52 10.71
CA TRP A 93 -0.27 -2.44 10.66
C TRP A 93 -0.88 -3.35 9.58
N ILE A 94 -0.05 -4.00 8.76
CA ILE A 94 -0.47 -4.87 7.66
C ILE A 94 -0.50 -6.31 8.17
N ASN A 95 -1.68 -6.78 8.57
CA ASN A 95 -1.92 -8.18 8.94
C ASN A 95 -2.35 -9.02 7.75
N LYS A 96 -2.61 -10.31 7.96
CA LYS A 96 -3.07 -11.22 6.90
C LYS A 96 -4.40 -10.77 6.29
N ARG A 97 -5.33 -10.29 7.13
CA ARG A 97 -6.65 -9.81 6.68
C ARG A 97 -6.52 -8.62 5.74
N ILE A 98 -5.65 -7.67 6.05
CA ILE A 98 -5.34 -6.52 5.17
C ILE A 98 -4.73 -7.01 3.86
N ARG A 99 -3.77 -7.92 3.89
CA ARG A 99 -3.17 -8.47 2.67
C ARG A 99 -4.20 -9.14 1.78
N ASP A 100 -5.12 -9.91 2.34
CA ASP A 100 -6.18 -10.58 1.59
C ASP A 100 -7.17 -9.58 0.98
N LEU A 101 -7.56 -8.53 1.72
CA LEU A 101 -8.47 -7.49 1.24
C LEU A 101 -7.88 -6.69 0.08
N TYR A 102 -6.64 -6.24 0.21
CA TYR A 102 -5.97 -5.49 -0.86
C TYR A 102 -5.63 -6.39 -2.05
N GLY A 103 -5.34 -7.66 -1.82
CA GLY A 103 -5.21 -8.66 -2.88
C GLY A 103 -6.50 -8.81 -3.68
N GLY A 104 -7.65 -8.82 -3.01
CA GLY A 104 -8.96 -8.81 -3.67
C GLY A 104 -9.21 -7.55 -4.50
N LEU A 105 -8.84 -6.37 -4.00
CA LEU A 105 -8.90 -5.13 -4.77
C LEU A 105 -7.96 -5.14 -5.98
N HIS A 106 -6.79 -5.74 -5.83
CA HIS A 106 -5.84 -5.89 -6.93
C HIS A 106 -6.43 -6.74 -8.07
N GLU A 107 -7.06 -7.86 -7.75
CA GLU A 107 -7.73 -8.72 -8.72
C GLU A 107 -8.89 -8.01 -9.44
N LEU A 108 -9.57 -7.09 -8.74
CA LEU A 108 -10.64 -6.26 -9.31
C LEU A 108 -10.12 -5.05 -10.12
N GLY A 109 -8.80 -4.81 -10.15
CA GLY A 109 -8.21 -3.71 -10.90
C GLY A 109 -8.19 -2.36 -10.19
N HIS A 110 -8.45 -2.32 -8.88
CA HIS A 110 -8.49 -1.09 -8.08
C HIS A 110 -7.27 -0.89 -7.17
N CYS A 111 -6.41 -1.88 -7.07
CA CYS A 111 -5.18 -1.79 -6.31
C CYS A 111 -4.02 -2.26 -7.17
N HIS A 112 -2.91 -1.54 -7.12
CA HIS A 112 -1.78 -1.76 -8.00
C HIS A 112 -0.49 -1.81 -7.19
N SER A 113 0.50 -2.50 -7.74
CA SER A 113 1.86 -2.52 -7.19
C SER A 113 2.85 -1.99 -8.20
N VAL A 114 3.89 -1.37 -7.69
CA VAL A 114 5.08 -1.00 -8.46
C VAL A 114 6.27 -1.67 -7.80
N GLU A 115 7.06 -2.38 -8.55
CA GLU A 115 8.19 -3.17 -8.08
C GLU A 115 9.51 -2.61 -8.60
N ALA A 116 10.52 -2.60 -7.75
CA ALA A 116 11.91 -2.33 -8.13
C ALA A 116 12.74 -3.59 -7.94
N TRP A 117 13.42 -4.01 -8.99
CA TRP A 117 14.21 -5.24 -9.06
C TRP A 117 15.68 -4.94 -9.28
N GLN A 118 16.53 -5.66 -8.57
CA GLN A 118 17.93 -5.75 -8.88
C GLN A 118 18.24 -7.19 -9.32
N GLY A 119 18.42 -7.40 -10.63
CA GLY A 119 18.39 -8.76 -11.17
C GLY A 119 17.02 -9.38 -10.93
N ASP A 120 16.99 -10.55 -10.30
CA ASP A 120 15.76 -11.26 -9.93
C ASP A 120 15.28 -10.96 -8.50
N ASP A 121 15.99 -10.10 -7.77
CA ASP A 121 15.67 -9.76 -6.40
C ASP A 121 14.74 -8.53 -6.34
N LEU A 122 13.62 -8.67 -5.64
CA LEU A 122 12.73 -7.56 -5.32
C LEU A 122 13.35 -6.73 -4.19
N VAL A 123 13.85 -5.54 -4.52
CA VAL A 123 14.58 -4.69 -3.58
C VAL A 123 13.79 -3.48 -3.10
N GLY A 124 12.66 -3.20 -3.71
CA GLY A 124 11.76 -2.13 -3.30
C GLY A 124 10.41 -2.25 -3.96
N GLY A 125 9.42 -1.59 -3.37
CA GLY A 125 8.08 -1.61 -3.92
C GLY A 125 7.13 -0.70 -3.18
N LEU A 126 6.03 -0.41 -3.83
CA LEU A 126 4.88 0.23 -3.21
C LEU A 126 3.60 -0.40 -3.76
N TYR A 127 2.54 -0.35 -2.99
CA TYR A 127 1.20 -0.69 -3.47
C TYR A 127 0.23 0.44 -3.11
N GLY A 128 -0.84 0.56 -3.86
CA GLY A 128 -1.81 1.61 -3.62
C GLY A 128 -3.13 1.37 -4.31
N VAL A 129 -4.14 2.09 -3.83
CA VAL A 129 -5.50 2.06 -4.35
C VAL A 129 -5.69 3.21 -5.31
N SER A 130 -6.29 2.94 -6.47
CA SER A 130 -6.70 3.96 -7.43
C SER A 130 -8.23 4.09 -7.45
N LEU A 131 -8.72 5.32 -7.35
CA LEU A 131 -10.12 5.68 -7.45
C LEU A 131 -10.25 6.80 -8.49
N GLY A 132 -10.66 6.45 -9.70
CA GLY A 132 -10.65 7.41 -10.79
C GLY A 132 -9.25 7.99 -11.00
N GLN A 133 -9.10 9.30 -10.82
CA GLN A 133 -7.81 9.99 -10.93
C GLN A 133 -7.05 10.12 -9.60
N ILE A 134 -7.60 9.61 -8.50
CA ILE A 134 -7.00 9.69 -7.17
C ILE A 134 -6.28 8.38 -6.86
N GLY A 135 -5.00 8.46 -6.54
CA GLY A 135 -4.20 7.34 -6.05
C GLY A 135 -3.84 7.51 -4.58
N ARG A 136 -3.84 6.40 -3.84
CA ARG A 136 -3.37 6.32 -2.46
C ARG A 136 -2.41 5.15 -2.35
N ALA A 137 -1.19 5.42 -1.91
CA ALA A 137 -0.12 4.45 -1.90
C ALA A 137 0.45 4.18 -0.51
N HIS A 138 0.92 2.97 -0.32
CA HIS A 138 1.67 2.49 0.84
C HIS A 138 2.99 1.88 0.37
N VAL A 139 4.05 2.10 1.14
CA VAL A 139 5.42 1.69 0.79
C VAL A 139 5.98 0.72 1.81
#